data_3e2547ecdc74044885bb80cc0e360e8d
#
_entry.id   3e2547ecdc74044885bb80cc0e360e8d
#
_cell.length_a   1.000
_cell.length_b   1.000
_cell.length_c   1.000
_cell.angle_alpha   90.00
_cell.angle_beta   90.00
_cell.angle_gamma   90.00
#
_symmetry.space_group_name_H-M   'P 1'
#
loop_
_entity.id
_entity.type
_entity.pdbx_description
1 polymer ?
#
loop_
_entity_poly.entity_id
_entity_poly.type
_entity_poly.pdbx_seq_one_letter_code
_entity_poly.pdbx_strand_id
1 'polypeptide(L)'
;MIAVITGDIIASRKLVDQNKWLSPLKNILSTWGNSPKDWKLERGDFFQIELNNIDEALKKALQIKALIKNVKPIIENKKMSTIDVRLAIGIGEKNYSGESISESNGSAFINSVEKYDLLKKENVTLGIKTPWKDFDEE
;
A
#
# COMPACT_ATOMS: atom_id res chain seq x y z
N MET A 1 -9.81 -16.76 -0.77
CA MET A 1 -9.68 -15.31 -0.99
C MET A 1 -8.43 -14.75 -0.34
N ILE A 2 -7.86 -13.75 -0.96
CA ILE A 2 -6.72 -13.02 -0.43
C ILE A 2 -7.00 -11.52 -0.47
N ALA A 3 -6.14 -10.74 0.19
CA ALA A 3 -6.14 -9.30 0.08
C ALA A 3 -4.83 -8.84 -0.54
N VAL A 4 -4.89 -7.79 -1.35
CA VAL A 4 -3.71 -7.13 -1.91
C VAL A 4 -3.78 -5.65 -1.53
N ILE A 5 -2.68 -5.13 -1.01
CA ILE A 5 -2.56 -3.70 -0.73
C ILE A 5 -1.62 -3.11 -1.78
N THR A 6 -2.12 -2.11 -2.51
CA THR A 6 -1.33 -1.33 -3.46
C THR A 6 -1.21 0.08 -2.91
N GLY A 7 -0.02 0.62 -2.88
CA GLY A 7 0.18 1.94 -2.29
C GLY A 7 1.37 2.71 -2.82
N ASP A 8 1.41 3.99 -2.48
CA ASP A 8 2.54 4.86 -2.75
C ASP A 8 2.71 5.89 -1.64
N ILE A 9 3.92 6.39 -1.51
CA ILE A 9 4.24 7.42 -0.53
C ILE A 9 3.99 8.79 -1.15
N ILE A 10 3.18 9.58 -0.47
CA ILE A 10 2.81 10.94 -0.91
C ILE A 10 3.83 11.93 -0.36
N ALA A 11 4.34 12.81 -1.22
CA ALA A 11 5.30 13.85 -0.87
C ALA A 11 6.69 13.32 -0.46
N SER A 12 7.02 12.06 -0.83
CA SER A 12 8.32 11.45 -0.53
C SER A 12 9.50 12.28 -1.07
N ARG A 13 9.31 12.95 -2.21
CA ARG A 13 10.36 13.76 -2.85
C ARG A 13 10.78 14.97 -2.02
N LYS A 14 9.97 15.37 -1.05
CA LYS A 14 10.30 16.48 -0.14
C LYS A 14 11.32 16.09 0.93
N LEU A 15 11.56 14.78 1.11
CA LEU A 15 12.57 14.29 2.04
C LEU A 15 13.91 14.18 1.34
N VAL A 16 14.95 14.75 1.94
CA VAL A 16 16.33 14.62 1.47
C VAL A 16 16.80 13.18 1.66
N ASP A 17 16.50 12.58 2.81
CA ASP A 17 16.87 11.20 3.13
C ASP A 17 15.65 10.28 2.98
N GLN A 18 15.59 9.57 1.87
CA GLN A 18 14.50 8.63 1.58
C GLN A 18 14.48 7.43 2.56
N ASN A 19 15.59 7.10 3.18
CA ASN A 19 15.65 5.99 4.13
C ASN A 19 14.81 6.22 5.38
N LYS A 20 14.42 7.45 5.67
CA LYS A 20 13.55 7.75 6.80
C LYS A 20 12.20 7.04 6.73
N TRP A 21 11.66 6.84 5.52
CA TRP A 21 10.43 6.08 5.33
C TRP A 21 10.69 4.70 4.74
N LEU A 22 11.70 4.58 3.88
CA LEU A 22 11.97 3.36 3.11
C LEU A 22 12.37 2.21 4.02
N SER A 23 13.31 2.43 4.95
CA SER A 23 13.76 1.39 5.87
C SER A 23 12.65 0.89 6.80
N PRO A 24 11.87 1.76 7.47
CA PRO A 24 10.75 1.29 8.28
C PRO A 24 9.69 0.54 7.47
N LEU A 25 9.40 1.00 6.25
CA LEU A 25 8.43 0.32 5.38
C LEU A 25 8.91 -1.07 5.00
N LYS A 26 10.15 -1.21 4.54
CA LYS A 26 10.72 -2.52 4.21
C LYS A 26 10.71 -3.45 5.41
N ASN A 27 11.02 -2.94 6.59
CA ASN A 27 11.04 -3.74 7.81
C ASN A 27 9.66 -4.30 8.13
N ILE A 28 8.61 -3.47 8.09
CA ILE A 28 7.26 -3.95 8.41
C ILE A 28 6.75 -4.91 7.35
N LEU A 29 6.97 -4.63 6.06
CA LEU A 29 6.55 -5.54 4.99
C LEU A 29 7.26 -6.90 5.11
N SER A 30 8.52 -6.91 5.52
CA SER A 30 9.29 -8.15 5.71
C SER A 30 8.76 -9.01 6.86
N THR A 31 8.06 -8.43 7.83
CA THR A 31 7.42 -9.22 8.89
C THR A 31 6.19 -9.97 8.36
N TRP A 32 5.63 -9.56 7.24
CA TRP A 32 4.41 -10.14 6.68
C TRP A 32 4.65 -11.06 5.47
N GLY A 33 5.85 -11.05 4.92
CA GLY A 33 6.16 -11.90 3.78
C GLY A 33 7.54 -11.61 3.21
N ASN A 34 7.87 -12.30 2.12
CA ASN A 34 9.17 -12.22 1.46
C ASN A 34 9.08 -11.45 0.15
N SER A 35 10.07 -10.57 -0.07
CA SER A 35 10.21 -9.90 -1.36
C SER A 35 11.05 -10.79 -2.30
N PRO A 36 10.76 -10.89 -3.59
CA PRO A 36 9.71 -10.19 -4.33
C PRO A 36 8.39 -10.96 -4.45
N LYS A 37 8.28 -12.10 -3.80
CA LYS A 37 7.12 -12.99 -3.98
C LYS A 37 5.85 -12.43 -3.33
N ASP A 38 5.94 -11.99 -2.09
CA ASP A 38 4.78 -11.55 -1.31
C ASP A 38 4.62 -10.04 -1.33
N TRP A 39 5.71 -9.29 -1.48
CA TRP A 39 5.68 -7.84 -1.58
C TRP A 39 6.85 -7.35 -2.43
N LYS A 40 6.69 -6.15 -2.96
CA LYS A 40 7.74 -5.50 -3.76
C LYS A 40 7.57 -3.99 -3.72
N LEU A 41 8.70 -3.29 -3.63
CA LEU A 41 8.80 -1.86 -3.83
C LEU A 41 9.33 -1.60 -5.23
N GLU A 42 8.66 -0.72 -5.97
CA GLU A 42 9.04 -0.37 -7.34
C GLU A 42 9.18 1.13 -7.48
N ARG A 43 10.16 1.57 -8.25
CA ARG A 43 10.37 2.97 -8.63
C ARG A 43 10.27 3.96 -7.47
N GLY A 44 10.97 3.65 -6.40
CA GLY A 44 11.10 4.55 -5.28
C GLY A 44 9.99 4.46 -4.25
N ASP A 45 8.76 4.77 -4.60
CA ASP A 45 7.70 4.93 -3.61
C ASP A 45 6.41 4.15 -3.86
N PHE A 46 6.35 3.35 -4.91
CA PHE A 46 5.22 2.47 -5.19
C PHE A 46 5.48 1.07 -4.64
N PHE A 47 4.49 0.49 -3.98
CA PHE A 47 4.62 -0.86 -3.43
C PHE A 47 3.32 -1.64 -3.50
N GLN A 48 3.47 -2.95 -3.39
CA GLN A 48 2.35 -3.88 -3.38
C GLN A 48 2.67 -5.04 -2.45
N ILE A 49 1.69 -5.50 -1.69
CA ILE A 49 1.82 -6.67 -0.82
C ILE A 49 0.56 -7.53 -0.89
N GLU A 50 0.76 -8.83 -0.91
CA GLU A 50 -0.28 -9.84 -0.88
C GLU A 50 -0.42 -10.38 0.54
N LEU A 51 -1.64 -10.50 1.05
CA LEU A 51 -1.96 -10.97 2.40
C LEU A 51 -2.94 -12.13 2.32
N ASN A 52 -2.59 -13.26 2.93
CA ASN A 52 -3.44 -14.44 2.92
C ASN A 52 -4.67 -14.29 3.82
N ASN A 53 -4.57 -13.51 4.89
CA ASN A 53 -5.68 -13.30 5.82
C ASN A 53 -6.36 -11.96 5.55
N ILE A 54 -7.55 -12.02 4.94
CA ILE A 54 -8.30 -10.81 4.58
C ILE A 54 -8.78 -10.04 5.82
N ASP A 55 -9.00 -10.72 6.94
CA ASP A 55 -9.47 -10.08 8.17
C ASP A 55 -8.43 -9.10 8.75
N GLU A 56 -7.16 -9.30 8.41
CA GLU A 56 -6.09 -8.43 8.90
C GLU A 56 -5.69 -7.31 7.93
N ALA A 57 -6.32 -7.25 6.75
CA ALA A 57 -5.89 -6.32 5.71
C ALA A 57 -6.03 -4.86 6.14
N LEU A 58 -7.16 -4.48 6.72
CA LEU A 58 -7.38 -3.11 7.18
C LEU A 58 -6.43 -2.75 8.32
N LYS A 59 -6.24 -3.65 9.27
CA LYS A 59 -5.31 -3.44 10.38
C LYS A 59 -3.90 -3.19 9.88
N LYS A 60 -3.42 -4.00 8.93
CA LYS A 60 -2.09 -3.85 8.35
C LYS A 60 -1.95 -2.57 7.53
N ALA A 61 -2.99 -2.19 6.79
CA ALA A 61 -3.01 -0.92 6.09
C ALA A 61 -2.89 0.26 7.06
N LEU A 62 -3.62 0.23 8.18
CA LEU A 62 -3.54 1.26 9.19
C LEU A 62 -2.18 1.29 9.89
N GLN A 63 -1.54 0.15 10.06
CA GLN A 63 -0.18 0.07 10.60
C GLN A 63 0.84 0.74 9.67
N ILE A 64 0.72 0.52 8.35
CA ILE A 64 1.56 1.21 7.36
C ILE A 64 1.32 2.72 7.44
N LYS A 65 0.06 3.12 7.49
CA LYS A 65 -0.30 4.54 7.54
C LYS A 65 0.28 5.23 8.77
N ALA A 66 0.13 4.62 9.94
CA ALA A 66 0.68 5.15 11.19
C ALA A 66 2.20 5.27 11.14
N LEU A 67 2.87 4.25 10.60
CA LEU A 67 4.32 4.23 10.48
C LEU A 67 4.83 5.36 9.59
N ILE A 68 4.20 5.57 8.45
CA ILE A 68 4.61 6.63 7.50
C ILE A 68 4.33 8.02 8.07
N LYS A 69 3.19 8.21 8.71
CA LYS A 69 2.84 9.51 9.31
C LYS A 69 3.71 9.87 10.50
N ASN A 70 4.35 8.88 11.13
CA ASN A 70 5.28 9.12 12.24
C ASN A 70 6.70 9.48 11.79
N VAL A 71 6.97 9.48 10.49
CA VAL A 71 8.24 9.97 9.97
C VAL A 71 8.35 11.46 10.29
N LYS A 72 9.54 11.88 10.76
CA LYS A 72 9.75 13.28 11.18
C LYS A 72 9.34 14.25 10.09
N PRO A 73 8.55 15.28 10.43
CA PRO A 73 8.14 16.28 9.45
C PRO A 73 9.33 17.06 8.91
N ILE A 74 9.18 17.50 7.67
CA ILE A 74 10.16 18.38 7.03
C ILE A 74 9.84 19.81 7.47
N ILE A 75 10.85 20.53 7.95
CA ILE A 75 10.72 21.94 8.28
C ILE A 75 11.49 22.72 7.21
N GLU A 76 10.74 23.45 6.38
CA GLU A 76 11.30 24.28 5.33
C GLU A 76 10.61 25.65 5.36
N ASN A 77 11.38 26.72 5.44
CA ASN A 77 10.87 28.11 5.47
C ASN A 77 9.74 28.33 6.50
N LYS A 78 9.90 27.76 7.69
CA LYS A 78 8.94 27.83 8.79
C LYS A 78 7.62 27.09 8.53
N LYS A 79 7.53 26.31 7.43
CA LYS A 79 6.40 25.42 7.16
C LYS A 79 6.76 23.98 7.48
N MET A 80 5.85 23.29 8.14
CA MET A 80 5.98 21.89 8.46
C MET A 80 5.24 21.06 7.40
N SER A 81 5.96 20.16 6.71
CA SER A 81 5.37 19.23 5.75
C SER A 81 5.57 17.80 6.23
N THR A 82 4.51 17.03 6.26
CA THR A 82 4.57 15.59 6.57
C THR A 82 4.36 14.79 5.29
N ILE A 83 4.91 13.58 5.27
CA ILE A 83 4.59 12.62 4.22
C ILE A 83 3.37 11.81 4.65
N ASP A 84 2.67 11.24 3.67
CA ASP A 84 1.54 10.34 3.90
C ASP A 84 1.68 9.15 2.96
N VAL A 85 0.77 8.20 3.05
CA VAL A 85 0.74 7.03 2.20
C VAL A 85 -0.67 6.84 1.66
N ARG A 86 -0.77 6.55 0.37
CA ARG A 86 -2.02 6.16 -0.27
C ARG A 86 -2.07 4.64 -0.29
N LEU A 87 -3.18 4.07 0.18
CA LEU A 87 -3.34 2.62 0.31
C LEU A 87 -4.68 2.19 -0.26
N ALA A 88 -4.63 1.24 -1.19
CA ALA A 88 -5.82 0.62 -1.77
C ALA A 88 -5.81 -0.87 -1.47
N ILE A 89 -6.84 -1.34 -0.79
CA ILE A 89 -7.02 -2.75 -0.46
C ILE A 89 -7.94 -3.38 -1.48
N GLY A 90 -7.49 -4.43 -2.15
CA GLY A 90 -8.33 -5.25 -3.02
C GLY A 90 -8.51 -6.62 -2.40
N ILE A 91 -9.76 -7.08 -2.33
CA ILE A 91 -10.09 -8.42 -1.86
C ILE A 91 -10.65 -9.21 -3.03
N GLY A 92 -10.23 -10.46 -3.16
CA GLY A 92 -10.67 -11.33 -4.24
C GLY A 92 -9.87 -12.62 -4.30
N GLU A 93 -9.81 -13.20 -5.48
CA GLU A 93 -9.12 -14.46 -5.70
C GLU A 93 -7.73 -14.26 -6.29
N LYS A 94 -6.89 -15.27 -6.11
CA LYS A 94 -5.59 -15.36 -6.74
C LYS A 94 -5.63 -16.54 -7.71
N ASN A 95 -5.50 -16.24 -9.01
CA ASN A 95 -5.58 -17.27 -10.06
C ASN A 95 -4.22 -17.79 -10.49
N TYR A 96 -3.17 -16.97 -10.32
CA TYR A 96 -1.82 -17.31 -10.72
C TYR A 96 -0.80 -16.73 -9.73
N SER A 97 0.16 -17.55 -9.34
CA SER A 97 1.25 -17.14 -8.43
C SER A 97 2.57 -17.18 -9.18
N GLY A 98 3.14 -16.01 -9.43
CA GLY A 98 4.45 -15.88 -10.04
C GLY A 98 5.58 -15.88 -9.01
N GLU A 99 6.81 -15.81 -9.47
CA GLU A 99 8.00 -15.68 -8.62
C GLU A 99 8.07 -14.30 -7.95
N SER A 100 7.45 -13.30 -8.58
CA SER A 100 7.30 -11.96 -8.06
C SER A 100 5.82 -11.63 -7.97
N ILE A 101 5.43 -10.81 -7.00
CA ILE A 101 4.05 -10.35 -6.86
C ILE A 101 3.56 -9.63 -8.13
N SER A 102 4.46 -8.95 -8.84
CA SER A 102 4.11 -8.27 -10.09
C SER A 102 3.73 -9.23 -11.23
N GLU A 103 4.08 -10.51 -11.11
CA GLU A 103 3.69 -11.56 -12.06
C GLU A 103 2.46 -12.34 -11.60
N SER A 104 2.00 -12.14 -10.38
CA SER A 104 0.81 -12.82 -9.86
C SER A 104 -0.46 -12.16 -10.38
N ASN A 105 -1.53 -12.92 -10.47
CA ASN A 105 -2.78 -12.45 -11.07
C ASN A 105 -4.00 -13.00 -10.34
N GLY A 106 -5.13 -12.31 -10.52
CA GLY A 106 -6.41 -12.64 -9.93
C GLY A 106 -7.22 -11.40 -9.61
N SER A 107 -8.48 -11.58 -9.22
CA SER A 107 -9.39 -10.46 -8.94
C SER A 107 -8.92 -9.59 -7.76
N ALA A 108 -8.22 -10.17 -6.79
CA ALA A 108 -7.67 -9.37 -5.68
C ALA A 108 -6.69 -8.31 -6.18
N PHE A 109 -5.80 -8.68 -7.11
CA PHE A 109 -4.83 -7.76 -7.72
C PHE A 109 -5.51 -6.69 -8.54
N ILE A 110 -6.47 -7.08 -9.38
CA ILE A 110 -7.24 -6.17 -10.22
C ILE A 110 -8.01 -5.17 -9.37
N ASN A 111 -8.70 -5.63 -8.33
CA ASN A 111 -9.47 -4.79 -7.44
C ASN A 111 -8.58 -3.77 -6.71
N SER A 112 -7.42 -4.20 -6.27
CA SER A 112 -6.47 -3.33 -5.57
C SER A 112 -5.95 -2.21 -6.48
N VAL A 113 -5.55 -2.55 -7.71
CA VAL A 113 -5.02 -1.58 -8.67
C VAL A 113 -6.11 -0.61 -9.14
N GLU A 114 -7.31 -1.12 -9.44
CA GLU A 114 -8.44 -0.26 -9.84
C GLU A 114 -8.80 0.72 -8.73
N LYS A 115 -8.83 0.26 -7.50
CA LYS A 115 -9.10 1.14 -6.36
C LYS A 115 -7.99 2.17 -6.16
N TYR A 116 -6.74 1.75 -6.32
CA TYR A 116 -5.59 2.65 -6.25
C TYR A 116 -5.70 3.79 -7.28
N ASP A 117 -6.00 3.47 -8.53
CA ASP A 117 -6.17 4.46 -9.59
C ASP A 117 -7.30 5.43 -9.28
N LEU A 118 -8.41 4.92 -8.72
CA LEU A 118 -9.55 5.73 -8.33
C LEU A 118 -9.21 6.68 -7.18
N LEU A 119 -8.48 6.20 -6.17
CA LEU A 119 -8.03 7.04 -5.05
C LEU A 119 -7.15 8.19 -5.52
N LYS A 120 -6.29 7.96 -6.50
CA LYS A 120 -5.46 9.02 -7.08
C LYS A 120 -6.32 10.11 -7.72
N LYS A 121 -7.34 9.73 -8.47
CA LYS A 121 -8.27 10.68 -9.11
C LYS A 121 -9.06 11.48 -8.10
N GLU A 122 -9.52 10.83 -7.04
CA GLU A 122 -10.37 11.44 -6.02
C GLU A 122 -9.58 12.16 -4.93
N ASN A 123 -8.26 12.04 -4.96
CA ASN A 123 -7.37 12.60 -3.93
C ASN A 123 -7.70 12.08 -2.52
N VAL A 124 -7.99 10.80 -2.43
CA VAL A 124 -8.27 10.06 -1.19
C VAL A 124 -7.10 9.13 -0.92
N THR A 125 -6.83 8.85 0.35
CA THR A 125 -5.60 8.14 0.75
C THR A 125 -5.83 6.73 1.29
N LEU A 126 -7.07 6.30 1.46
CA LEU A 126 -7.38 4.95 1.92
C LEU A 126 -8.70 4.50 1.31
N GLY A 127 -8.73 3.29 0.78
CA GLY A 127 -9.94 2.70 0.24
C GLY A 127 -9.84 1.19 0.09
N ILE A 128 -10.98 0.57 -0.13
CA ILE A 128 -11.09 -0.87 -0.28
C ILE A 128 -12.05 -1.20 -1.42
N LYS A 129 -11.72 -2.24 -2.20
CA LYS A 129 -12.60 -2.80 -3.21
C LYS A 129 -12.71 -4.30 -3.00
N THR A 130 -13.94 -4.79 -2.85
CA THR A 130 -14.24 -6.19 -2.57
C THR A 130 -15.11 -6.78 -3.69
N PRO A 131 -15.31 -8.10 -3.72
CA PRO A 131 -16.30 -8.69 -4.61
C PRO A 131 -17.74 -8.47 -4.13
N TRP A 132 -17.92 -7.87 -2.94
CA TRP A 132 -19.23 -7.63 -2.34
C TRP A 132 -19.65 -6.18 -2.59
N LYS A 133 -20.49 -6.00 -3.60
CA LYS A 133 -20.87 -4.69 -4.10
C LYS A 133 -21.47 -3.78 -3.02
N ASP A 134 -22.32 -4.32 -2.17
CA ASP A 134 -22.96 -3.54 -1.10
C ASP A 134 -21.94 -3.00 -0.08
N PHE A 135 -20.90 -3.78 0.17
CA PHE A 135 -19.83 -3.37 1.06
C PHE A 135 -19.02 -2.20 0.49
N ASP A 136 -18.75 -2.24 -0.82
CA ASP A 136 -17.92 -1.24 -1.49
C ASP A 136 -18.61 0.14 -1.56
N GLU A 137 -19.93 0.17 -1.52
CA GLU A 137 -20.72 1.39 -1.58
C GLU A 137 -20.78 2.14 -0.24
N GLU A 138 -20.40 1.49 0.83
CA GLU A 138 -20.30 2.09 2.15
C GLU A 138 -18.92 2.72 2.38
#